data_a3fdab1ec7bef0024ebfbb61dcbd0f72
#
_entry.id   a3fdab1ec7bef0024ebfbb61dcbd0f72
#
_cell.length_a   1.000
_cell.length_b   1.000
_cell.length_c   1.000
_cell.angle_alpha   90.00
_cell.angle_beta   90.00
_cell.angle_gamma   90.00
#
_symmetry.space_group_name_H-M   'P 1'
#
loop_
_entity.id
_entity.type
_entity.pdbx_description
1 polymer ?
#
loop_
_entity_poly.entity_id
_entity_poly.type
_entity_poly.pdbx_seq_one_letter_code
_entity_poly.pdbx_strand_id
1 'polypeptide(L)'
;NTWEILEKINGYLFEWNTDDHRKDQTDIGVIAQEVEEVAPEIVETREHDGYMAIKYEKLTALLINAVNELTEQNKEFRSEIEALKGINN
;
A
#
# COMPACT_ATOMS: atom_id res chain seq x y z
N ASN A 1 9.55 3.75 -8.67
CA ASN A 1 9.71 3.13 -7.35
C ASN A 1 8.40 2.58 -6.82
N THR A 2 8.46 1.43 -6.20
CA THR A 2 7.28 0.76 -5.68
C THR A 2 6.60 1.59 -4.59
N TRP A 3 7.38 2.20 -3.69
CA TRP A 3 6.80 2.99 -2.61
C TRP A 3 6.14 4.28 -3.11
N GLU A 4 6.57 4.82 -4.25
CA GLU A 4 5.93 5.98 -4.84
C GLU A 4 4.52 5.66 -5.31
N ILE A 5 4.31 4.45 -5.82
CA ILE A 5 2.98 3.96 -6.18
C ILE A 5 2.11 3.90 -4.93
N LEU A 6 2.67 3.36 -3.85
CA LEU A 6 1.92 3.18 -2.60
C LEU A 6 1.57 4.50 -1.92
N GLU A 7 2.37 5.55 -2.11
CA GLU A 7 2.05 6.86 -1.55
C GLU A 7 0.68 7.39 -1.99
N LYS A 8 0.23 6.96 -3.15
CA LYS A 8 -1.04 7.41 -3.71
C LYS A 8 -2.22 6.57 -3.28
N ILE A 9 -1.96 5.52 -2.48
CA ILE A 9 -2.99 4.63 -1.96
C ILE A 9 -3.12 4.88 -0.47
N ASN A 10 -4.33 5.06 0.00
CA ASN A 10 -4.59 5.27 1.41
C ASN A 10 -5.32 4.08 2.00
N GLY A 11 -4.95 3.74 3.24
CA GLY A 11 -5.73 2.79 4.01
C GLY A 11 -6.88 3.52 4.68
N TYR A 12 -8.04 2.92 4.69
CA TYR A 12 -9.23 3.51 5.28
C TYR A 12 -9.80 2.60 6.36
N LEU A 13 -10.24 3.23 7.44
CA LEU A 13 -10.99 2.55 8.48
C LEU A 13 -12.47 2.74 8.16
N PHE A 14 -13.22 1.64 8.10
CA PHE A 14 -14.64 1.72 7.80
C PHE A 14 -15.42 0.72 8.62
N GLU A 15 -16.72 1.00 8.79
CA GLU A 15 -17.65 0.12 9.46
C GLU A 15 -18.44 -0.66 8.43
N TRP A 16 -18.72 -1.93 8.76
CA TRP A 16 -19.60 -2.74 7.93
C TRP A 16 -21.03 -2.25 8.13
N ASN A 17 -21.62 -1.79 7.04
CA ASN A 17 -22.99 -1.23 7.08
C ASN A 17 -23.96 -2.22 6.45
N THR A 18 -24.08 -3.38 7.07
CA THR A 18 -24.94 -4.45 6.59
C THR A 18 -25.81 -4.96 7.75
N ASP A 19 -26.82 -5.76 7.41
CA ASP A 19 -27.68 -6.37 8.42
C ASP A 19 -27.13 -7.69 8.93
N ASP A 20 -25.95 -8.09 8.48
CA ASP A 20 -25.34 -9.36 8.90
C ASP A 20 -24.56 -9.20 10.20
N HIS A 21 -23.89 -10.28 10.61
CA HIS A 21 -23.16 -10.34 11.88
C HIS A 21 -21.96 -9.39 11.96
N ARG A 22 -21.60 -8.74 10.84
CA ARG A 22 -20.49 -7.77 10.81
C ARG A 22 -20.93 -6.34 11.07
N LYS A 23 -22.23 -6.13 11.24
CA LYS A 23 -22.76 -4.82 11.58
C LYS A 23 -22.09 -4.32 12.87
N ASP A 24 -21.70 -3.07 12.90
CA ASP A 24 -21.03 -2.42 14.03
C ASP A 24 -19.55 -2.83 14.19
N GLN A 25 -19.01 -3.64 13.29
CA GLN A 25 -17.58 -3.93 13.26
C GLN A 25 -16.86 -2.94 12.35
N THR A 26 -15.62 -2.59 12.71
CA THR A 26 -14.78 -1.75 11.86
C THR A 26 -13.74 -2.61 11.15
N ASP A 27 -13.28 -2.13 10.02
CA ASP A 27 -12.27 -2.82 9.22
C ASP A 27 -11.36 -1.80 8.57
N ILE A 28 -10.22 -2.25 8.06
CA ILE A 28 -9.27 -1.43 7.34
C ILE A 28 -9.08 -2.01 5.95
N GLY A 29 -9.09 -1.14 4.95
CA GLY A 29 -8.89 -1.58 3.58
C GLY A 29 -8.43 -0.44 2.69
N VAL A 30 -8.36 -0.71 1.40
CA VAL A 30 -8.01 0.28 0.39
C VAL A 30 -9.16 0.40 -0.60
N ILE A 31 -9.24 1.54 -1.27
CA ILE A 31 -10.28 1.77 -2.25
C ILE A 31 -9.80 1.34 -3.63
N ALA A 32 -10.54 0.43 -4.27
CA ALA A 32 -10.13 -0.17 -5.53
C ALA A 32 -9.90 0.87 -6.63
N GLN A 33 -10.70 1.92 -6.67
CA GLN A 33 -10.55 2.97 -7.67
C GLN A 33 -9.21 3.70 -7.54
N GLU A 34 -8.76 3.95 -6.32
CA GLU A 34 -7.45 4.56 -6.08
C GLU A 34 -6.32 3.65 -6.52
N VAL A 35 -6.46 2.36 -6.24
CA VAL A 35 -5.45 1.37 -6.63
C VAL A 35 -5.39 1.26 -8.15
N GLU A 36 -6.54 1.25 -8.81
CA GLU A 36 -6.60 1.13 -10.26
C GLU A 36 -5.85 2.26 -10.96
N GLU A 37 -5.91 3.48 -10.42
CA GLU A 37 -5.23 4.61 -11.03
C GLU A 37 -3.72 4.45 -11.08
N VAL A 38 -3.13 3.80 -10.09
CA VAL A 38 -1.67 3.71 -9.96
C VAL A 38 -1.12 2.31 -10.22
N ALA A 39 -1.94 1.28 -10.07
CA ALA A 39 -1.52 -0.11 -10.25
C ALA A 39 -2.70 -0.96 -10.73
N PRO A 40 -3.15 -0.76 -11.96
CA PRO A 40 -4.35 -1.45 -12.45
C PRO A 40 -4.24 -2.98 -12.44
N GLU A 41 -3.03 -3.52 -12.52
CA GLU A 41 -2.82 -4.96 -12.48
C GLU A 41 -3.18 -5.60 -11.15
N ILE A 42 -3.38 -4.80 -10.10
CA ILE A 42 -3.77 -5.29 -8.78
C ILE A 42 -5.29 -5.34 -8.62
N VAL A 43 -6.01 -4.71 -9.56
CA VAL A 43 -7.47 -4.64 -9.49
C VAL A 43 -8.08 -5.58 -10.52
N GLU A 44 -9.12 -6.29 -10.11
CA GLU A 44 -9.92 -7.12 -11.00
C GLU A 44 -11.29 -6.48 -11.14
N THR A 45 -11.74 -6.27 -12.36
CA THR A 45 -13.03 -5.68 -12.64
C THR A 45 -13.92 -6.71 -13.34
N ARG A 46 -15.12 -6.94 -12.78
CA ARG A 46 -16.07 -7.85 -13.43
C ARG A 46 -16.75 -7.14 -14.59
N GLU A 47 -16.78 -7.84 -15.73
CA GLU A 47 -17.30 -7.25 -16.97
C GLU A 47 -18.80 -6.96 -16.91
N HIS A 48 -19.57 -7.83 -16.24
CA HIS A 48 -21.03 -7.74 -16.31
C HIS A 48 -21.63 -6.62 -15.43
N ASP A 49 -20.93 -6.19 -14.38
CA ASP A 49 -21.46 -5.17 -13.46
C ASP A 49 -20.45 -4.09 -13.10
N GLY A 50 -19.23 -4.17 -13.61
CA GLY A 50 -18.19 -3.19 -13.32
C GLY A 50 -17.66 -3.21 -11.89
N TYR A 51 -18.02 -4.22 -11.11
CA TYR A 51 -17.55 -4.32 -9.73
C TYR A 51 -16.04 -4.55 -9.68
N MET A 52 -15.35 -3.78 -8.85
CA MET A 52 -13.91 -3.85 -8.70
C MET A 52 -13.53 -4.57 -7.41
N ALA A 53 -12.51 -5.41 -7.49
CA ALA A 53 -11.98 -6.13 -6.33
C ALA A 53 -10.46 -6.00 -6.32
N ILE A 54 -9.88 -6.01 -5.13
CA ILE A 54 -8.43 -5.94 -4.95
C ILE A 54 -7.85 -7.36 -4.93
N LYS A 55 -6.80 -7.56 -5.69
CA LYS A 55 -6.02 -8.79 -5.65
C LYS A 55 -4.96 -8.61 -4.56
N TYR A 56 -5.35 -8.94 -3.32
CA TYR A 56 -4.49 -8.66 -2.17
C TYR A 56 -3.16 -9.38 -2.21
N GLU A 57 -3.08 -10.55 -2.81
CA GLU A 57 -1.81 -11.27 -2.97
C GLU A 57 -0.82 -10.49 -3.83
N LYS A 58 -1.32 -9.75 -4.82
CA LYS A 58 -0.47 -8.90 -5.65
C LYS A 58 -0.08 -7.62 -4.93
N LEU A 59 -1.01 -7.07 -4.15
CA LEU A 59 -0.72 -5.92 -3.32
C LEU A 59 0.35 -6.27 -2.27
N THR A 60 0.29 -7.47 -1.72
CA THR A 60 1.29 -7.95 -0.77
C THR A 60 2.67 -7.99 -1.41
N ALA A 61 2.77 -8.49 -2.64
CA ALA A 61 4.05 -8.52 -3.35
C ALA A 61 4.60 -7.10 -3.57
N LEU A 62 3.72 -6.16 -3.91
CA LEU A 62 4.10 -4.77 -4.08
C LEU A 62 4.62 -4.19 -2.76
N LEU A 63 3.95 -4.50 -1.66
CA LEU A 63 4.37 -4.05 -0.33
C LEU A 63 5.74 -4.60 0.05
N ILE A 64 6.00 -5.87 -0.25
CA ILE A 64 7.30 -6.47 0.02
C ILE A 64 8.40 -5.72 -0.74
N ASN A 65 8.17 -5.42 -2.00
CA ASN A 65 9.14 -4.66 -2.80
C ASN A 65 9.35 -3.26 -2.24
N ALA A 66 8.26 -2.60 -1.83
CA ALA A 66 8.35 -1.24 -1.27
C ALA A 66 9.15 -1.22 0.03
N VAL A 67 8.91 -2.20 0.90
CA VAL A 67 9.65 -2.30 2.16
C VAL A 67 11.14 -2.53 1.88
N ASN A 68 11.46 -3.38 0.92
CA ASN A 68 12.85 -3.65 0.56
C ASN A 68 13.53 -2.40 0.00
N GLU A 69 12.85 -1.64 -0.85
CA GLU A 69 13.38 -0.37 -1.36
C GLU A 69 13.65 0.63 -0.25
N LEU A 70 12.68 0.76 0.67
CA LEU A 70 12.82 1.67 1.80
C LEU A 70 13.96 1.25 2.73
N THR A 71 14.12 -0.06 2.90
CA THR A 71 15.22 -0.60 3.71
C THR A 71 16.57 -0.21 3.12
N GLU A 72 16.71 -0.33 1.80
CA GLU A 72 17.96 0.08 1.13
C GLU A 72 18.21 1.58 1.26
N GLN A 73 17.17 2.39 1.09
CA GLN A 73 17.30 3.83 1.27
C GLN A 73 17.69 4.18 2.70
N ASN A 74 17.13 3.47 3.68
CA ASN A 74 17.50 3.70 5.07
C ASN A 74 18.95 3.38 5.34
N LYS A 75 19.48 2.32 4.72
CA LYS A 75 20.89 1.97 4.84
C LYS A 75 21.79 3.07 4.26
N GLU A 76 21.39 3.63 3.11
CA GLU A 76 22.13 4.72 2.48
C GLU A 76 22.13 5.97 3.35
N PHE A 77 20.97 6.35 3.90
CA PHE A 77 20.88 7.51 4.78
C PHE A 77 21.68 7.30 6.06
N ARG A 78 21.67 6.10 6.60
CA ARG A 78 22.46 5.78 7.80
C ARG A 78 23.94 5.92 7.52
N SER A 79 24.39 5.45 6.35
CA SER A 79 25.80 5.60 5.94
C SER A 79 26.17 7.05 5.78
N GLU A 80 25.29 7.87 5.21
CA GLU A 80 25.54 9.31 5.04
C GLU A 80 25.65 10.00 6.40
N ILE A 81 24.77 9.64 7.33
CA ILE A 81 24.80 10.21 8.68
C ILE A 81 26.11 9.84 9.37
N GLU A 82 26.56 8.60 9.27
CA GLU A 82 27.81 8.16 9.86
C GLU A 82 29.01 8.88 9.25
N ALA A 83 29.00 9.09 7.95
CA ALA A 83 30.05 9.83 7.27
C ALA A 83 30.11 11.28 7.76
N LEU A 84 28.95 11.92 7.92
CA LEU A 84 28.89 13.28 8.44
C LEU A 84 29.40 13.37 9.87
N LYS A 85 29.07 12.39 10.70
CA LYS A 85 29.59 12.34 12.07
C LYS A 85 31.10 12.18 12.09
N GLY A 86 31.64 11.37 11.19
CA GLY A 86 33.09 11.18 11.06
C GLY A 86 33.80 12.47 10.67
N ILE A 87 33.20 13.27 9.80
CA ILE A 87 33.76 14.56 9.37
C ILE A 87 33.80 15.55 10.51
N ASN A 88 32.80 15.51 11.38
CA ASN A 88 32.65 16.45 12.49
C ASN A 88 33.48 16.08 13.72
N ASN A 89 34.13 14.94 13.70
CA ASN A 89 35.04 14.52 14.74
C ASN A 89 36.48 14.89 14.39
#